data_fa6d1f739d6f8dd41c9175f6b25cb6aa
#
_entry.id   fa6d1f739d6f8dd41c9175f6b25cb6aa
#
_cell.length_a   1.000
_cell.length_b   1.000
_cell.length_c   1.000
_cell.angle_alpha   90.00
_cell.angle_beta   90.00
_cell.angle_gamma   90.00
#
_symmetry.space_group_name_H-M   'P 1'
#
loop_
_entity.id
_entity.type
_entity.pdbx_description
1 polymer ?
#
loop_
_entity_poly.entity_id
_entity_poly.type
_entity_poly.pdbx_seq_one_letter_code
_entity_poly.pdbx_strand_id
1 'polypeptide(L)'
;PLLRTDLDRLVQMLAVIPGLDDLALTTNGYLLATQAEKLRHAGLQRLNISLDSLDEQVYQRLNGRDLSVERVLAGIAAAERAGFGPLKLNCVVIRGVNDSSVVDLARHFLGTPHTVRFIEYMDVGNINRWSPDQIVPADEIIAMIDAEMELTPVAPDRSGEVARRYRYVDGEGEIGVITSVTRPFCHDCDRMRMGPDGQLYTCLFASHGHDLRAQLKAGASDDELRVWLASIWRARSDRYSEERALLSKGKRSHKVEMFRIGG
;
A
#
# COMPACT_ATOMS: atom_id res chain seq x y z
N PRO A 1 -4.87 -4.27 -10.53
CA PRO A 1 -5.47 -3.33 -11.51
C PRO A 1 -5.08 -3.64 -12.95
N LEU A 2 -3.85 -4.10 -13.23
CA LEU A 2 -3.33 -4.33 -14.58
C LEU A 2 -4.06 -5.40 -15.40
N LEU A 3 -5.01 -6.13 -14.82
CA LEU A 3 -5.91 -7.06 -15.54
C LEU A 3 -7.07 -6.33 -16.22
N ARG A 4 -7.33 -5.07 -15.87
CA ARG A 4 -8.34 -4.24 -16.51
C ARG A 4 -7.87 -3.82 -17.90
N THR A 5 -8.62 -4.13 -18.95
CA THR A 5 -8.22 -3.91 -20.36
C THR A 5 -8.20 -2.44 -20.77
N ASP A 6 -9.03 -1.60 -20.17
CA ASP A 6 -9.15 -0.16 -20.42
C ASP A 6 -8.65 0.69 -19.24
N LEU A 7 -7.62 0.23 -18.53
CA LEU A 7 -7.07 0.92 -17.37
C LEU A 7 -6.49 2.29 -17.72
N ASP A 8 -5.82 2.39 -18.86
CA ASP A 8 -5.28 3.65 -19.39
C ASP A 8 -6.37 4.69 -19.64
N ARG A 9 -7.53 4.27 -20.17
CA ARG A 9 -8.68 5.15 -20.36
C ARG A 9 -9.21 5.66 -19.01
N LEU A 10 -9.29 4.80 -17.99
CA LEU A 10 -9.68 5.20 -16.64
C LEU A 10 -8.68 6.21 -16.07
N VAL A 11 -7.37 5.93 -16.20
CA VAL A 11 -6.32 6.85 -15.77
C VAL A 11 -6.46 8.21 -16.46
N GLN A 12 -6.65 8.22 -17.77
CA GLN A 12 -6.84 9.45 -18.55
C GLN A 12 -8.05 10.27 -18.07
N MET A 13 -9.17 9.60 -17.78
CA MET A 13 -10.36 10.25 -17.25
C MET A 13 -10.14 10.85 -15.87
N LEU A 14 -9.37 10.18 -15.02
CA LEU A 14 -9.04 10.66 -13.67
C LEU A 14 -8.02 11.81 -13.72
N ALA A 15 -7.01 11.71 -14.57
CA ALA A 15 -5.91 12.68 -14.65
C ALA A 15 -6.34 14.10 -15.03
N VAL A 16 -7.51 14.25 -15.65
CA VAL A 16 -8.05 15.57 -16.07
C VAL A 16 -9.01 16.17 -15.04
N ILE A 17 -9.27 15.50 -13.91
CA ILE A 17 -10.19 16.00 -12.89
C ILE A 17 -9.51 17.17 -12.15
N PRO A 18 -10.13 18.37 -12.13
CA PRO A 18 -9.58 19.52 -11.41
C PRO A 18 -9.48 19.24 -9.91
N GLY A 19 -8.34 19.59 -9.30
CA GLY A 19 -8.09 19.38 -7.86
C GLY A 19 -7.60 17.97 -7.51
N LEU A 20 -7.34 17.11 -8.50
CA LEU A 20 -6.60 15.87 -8.29
C LEU A 20 -5.10 16.14 -8.45
N ASP A 21 -4.41 16.32 -7.34
CA ASP A 21 -3.00 16.71 -7.33
C ASP A 21 -2.05 15.53 -7.62
N ASP A 22 -2.48 14.29 -7.33
CA ASP A 22 -1.61 13.12 -7.40
C ASP A 22 -2.41 11.84 -7.70
N LEU A 23 -2.02 11.16 -8.77
CA LEU A 23 -2.62 9.90 -9.22
C LEU A 23 -1.58 8.79 -9.17
N ALA A 24 -1.79 7.83 -8.29
CA ALA A 24 -0.91 6.69 -8.09
C ALA A 24 -1.62 5.35 -8.35
N LEU A 25 -0.85 4.36 -8.80
CA LEU A 25 -1.31 2.98 -8.97
C LEU A 25 -0.50 2.05 -8.08
N THR A 26 -1.18 1.16 -7.34
CA THR A 26 -0.55 0.05 -6.62
C THR A 26 -0.75 -1.24 -7.41
N THR A 27 0.32 -2.01 -7.64
CA THR A 27 0.32 -3.24 -8.43
C THR A 27 1.35 -4.24 -7.91
N ASN A 28 1.14 -5.54 -8.22
CA ASN A 28 2.18 -6.55 -8.06
C ASN A 28 3.27 -6.51 -9.14
N GLY A 29 3.21 -5.56 -10.06
CA GLY A 29 4.23 -5.36 -11.10
C GLY A 29 4.27 -6.37 -12.23
N TYR A 30 3.61 -7.51 -12.12
CA TYR A 30 3.75 -8.66 -13.01
C TYR A 30 3.43 -8.39 -14.50
N LEU A 31 2.47 -7.51 -14.77
CA LEU A 31 2.09 -7.07 -16.12
C LEU A 31 2.60 -5.68 -16.46
N LEU A 32 3.39 -5.07 -15.59
CA LEU A 32 3.79 -3.66 -15.72
C LEU A 32 4.71 -3.44 -16.92
N ALA A 33 5.56 -4.41 -17.24
CA ALA A 33 6.49 -4.32 -18.37
C ALA A 33 5.80 -3.99 -19.71
N THR A 34 4.55 -4.41 -19.88
CA THR A 34 3.77 -4.18 -21.12
C THR A 34 2.84 -2.98 -21.04
N GLN A 35 2.68 -2.37 -19.88
CA GLN A 35 1.66 -1.33 -19.64
C GLN A 35 2.24 0.00 -19.13
N ALA A 36 3.49 0.01 -18.64
CA ALA A 36 4.07 1.17 -17.99
C ALA A 36 4.01 2.42 -18.87
N GLU A 37 4.49 2.33 -20.11
CA GLU A 37 4.51 3.45 -21.05
C GLU A 37 3.11 4.00 -21.33
N LYS A 38 2.14 3.11 -21.61
CA LYS A 38 0.76 3.47 -21.87
C LYS A 38 0.10 4.18 -20.69
N LEU A 39 0.34 3.70 -19.48
CA LEU A 39 -0.16 4.31 -18.25
C LEU A 39 0.47 5.68 -17.98
N ARG A 40 1.78 5.82 -18.25
CA ARG A 40 2.47 7.11 -18.14
C ARG A 40 1.90 8.15 -19.11
N HIS A 41 1.71 7.79 -20.36
CA HIS A 41 1.08 8.65 -21.37
C HIS A 41 -0.38 9.01 -21.03
N ALA A 42 -1.10 8.13 -20.35
CA ALA A 42 -2.45 8.39 -19.86
C ALA A 42 -2.52 9.39 -18.70
N GLY A 43 -1.39 9.79 -18.12
CA GLY A 43 -1.33 10.76 -17.03
C GLY A 43 -1.12 10.16 -15.64
N LEU A 44 -0.82 8.85 -15.54
CA LEU A 44 -0.43 8.26 -14.25
C LEU A 44 0.88 8.88 -13.76
N GLN A 45 0.92 9.33 -12.52
CA GLN A 45 2.06 10.07 -11.97
C GLN A 45 3.02 9.18 -11.19
N ARG A 46 2.48 8.25 -10.39
CA ARG A 46 3.30 7.42 -9.48
C ARG A 46 2.89 5.95 -9.49
N LEU A 47 3.87 5.11 -9.16
CA LEU A 47 3.67 3.66 -8.99
C LEU A 47 4.11 3.22 -7.60
N ASN A 48 3.28 2.37 -6.99
CA ASN A 48 3.64 1.54 -5.85
C ASN A 48 3.66 0.09 -6.34
N ILE A 49 4.76 -0.62 -6.15
CA ILE A 49 4.92 -2.00 -6.61
C ILE A 49 5.11 -2.90 -5.40
N SER A 50 4.34 -3.97 -5.30
CA SER A 50 4.51 -4.97 -4.24
C SER A 50 5.64 -5.92 -4.61
N LEU A 51 6.65 -6.00 -3.73
CA LEU A 51 7.81 -6.89 -3.87
C LEU A 51 8.25 -7.35 -2.48
N ASP A 52 7.81 -8.53 -2.09
CA ASP A 52 7.98 -9.03 -0.73
C ASP A 52 9.29 -9.81 -0.52
N SER A 53 9.97 -10.22 -1.57
CA SER A 53 11.28 -10.88 -1.55
C SER A 53 11.91 -10.87 -2.94
N LEU A 54 13.24 -10.95 -3.00
CA LEU A 54 14.01 -11.24 -4.23
C LEU A 54 14.26 -12.75 -4.41
N ASP A 55 14.07 -13.55 -3.36
CA ASP A 55 14.11 -15.00 -3.43
C ASP A 55 12.83 -15.53 -4.09
N GLU A 56 12.99 -16.29 -5.17
CA GLU A 56 11.88 -16.81 -5.97
C GLU A 56 10.94 -17.70 -5.15
N GLN A 57 11.49 -18.57 -4.29
CA GLN A 57 10.69 -19.52 -3.50
C GLN A 57 9.89 -18.80 -2.41
N VAL A 58 10.51 -17.83 -1.74
CA VAL A 58 9.85 -16.98 -0.75
C VAL A 58 8.76 -16.15 -1.39
N TYR A 59 9.06 -15.53 -2.56
CA TYR A 59 8.11 -14.73 -3.31
C TYR A 59 6.87 -15.54 -3.74
N GLN A 60 7.08 -16.73 -4.32
CA GLN A 60 6.00 -17.62 -4.74
C GLN A 60 5.14 -18.10 -3.56
N ARG A 61 5.79 -18.43 -2.43
CA ARG A 61 5.08 -18.81 -1.20
C ARG A 61 4.14 -17.72 -0.69
N LEU A 62 4.54 -16.45 -0.78
CA LEU A 62 3.74 -15.31 -0.33
C LEU A 62 2.60 -14.98 -1.29
N ASN A 63 2.86 -15.06 -2.58
CA ASN A 63 1.86 -14.73 -3.60
C ASN A 63 0.88 -15.86 -3.92
N GLY A 64 1.15 -17.09 -3.45
CA GLY A 64 0.31 -18.27 -3.68
C GLY A 64 0.14 -18.64 -5.16
N ARG A 65 1.06 -18.21 -6.03
CA ARG A 65 1.05 -18.42 -7.49
C ARG A 65 2.48 -18.61 -7.97
N ASP A 66 2.65 -19.33 -9.06
CA ASP A 66 3.92 -19.43 -9.80
C ASP A 66 4.22 -18.11 -10.54
N LEU A 67 4.41 -17.03 -9.75
CA LEU A 67 4.81 -15.72 -10.27
C LEU A 67 6.32 -15.58 -10.12
N SER A 68 7.00 -15.13 -11.17
CA SER A 68 8.44 -14.88 -11.14
C SER A 68 8.77 -13.48 -10.63
N VAL A 69 9.70 -13.39 -9.70
CA VAL A 69 10.32 -12.12 -9.24
C VAL A 69 10.94 -11.38 -10.42
N GLU A 70 11.57 -12.08 -11.35
CA GLU A 70 12.21 -11.49 -12.52
C GLU A 70 11.23 -10.67 -13.37
N ARG A 71 9.97 -11.12 -13.50
CA ARG A 71 8.94 -10.34 -14.19
C ARG A 71 8.57 -9.05 -13.47
N VAL A 72 8.61 -9.05 -12.14
CA VAL A 72 8.38 -7.82 -11.35
C VAL A 72 9.53 -6.86 -11.53
N LEU A 73 10.79 -7.35 -11.48
CA LEU A 73 11.98 -6.55 -11.74
C LEU A 73 11.99 -5.99 -13.17
N ALA A 74 11.60 -6.77 -14.15
CA ALA A 74 11.40 -6.29 -15.53
C ALA A 74 10.31 -5.20 -15.62
N GLY A 75 9.26 -5.32 -14.79
CA GLY A 75 8.22 -4.31 -14.63
C GLY A 75 8.74 -3.00 -14.03
N ILE A 76 9.60 -3.08 -13.02
CA ILE A 76 10.28 -1.93 -12.40
C ILE A 76 11.14 -1.23 -13.45
N ALA A 77 12.00 -1.94 -14.13
CA ALA A 77 12.85 -1.39 -15.20
C ALA A 77 12.04 -0.76 -16.35
N ALA A 78 10.89 -1.32 -16.69
CA ALA A 78 10.00 -0.74 -17.70
C ALA A 78 9.33 0.55 -17.20
N ALA A 79 8.97 0.61 -15.91
CA ALA A 79 8.44 1.82 -15.29
C ALA A 79 9.47 2.97 -15.31
N GLU A 80 10.74 2.67 -14.99
CA GLU A 80 11.84 3.65 -15.08
C GLU A 80 12.00 4.18 -16.50
N ARG A 81 12.07 3.28 -17.51
CA ARG A 81 12.17 3.68 -18.93
C ARG A 81 10.99 4.53 -19.39
N ALA A 82 9.79 4.28 -18.85
CA ALA A 82 8.58 5.07 -19.13
C ALA A 82 8.58 6.44 -18.42
N GLY A 83 9.61 6.77 -17.62
CA GLY A 83 9.72 8.03 -16.90
C GLY A 83 8.91 8.09 -15.60
N PHE A 84 8.59 6.93 -15.00
CA PHE A 84 8.15 6.88 -13.62
C PHE A 84 9.36 6.93 -12.70
N GLY A 85 9.26 7.68 -11.63
CA GLY A 85 10.26 7.68 -10.59
C GLY A 85 10.14 8.86 -9.65
N PRO A 86 10.67 8.72 -8.46
CA PRO A 86 11.08 7.48 -7.79
C PRO A 86 9.91 6.54 -7.48
N LEU A 87 10.15 5.23 -7.58
CA LEU A 87 9.13 4.20 -7.29
C LEU A 87 9.08 3.91 -5.78
N LYS A 88 7.90 3.49 -5.30
CA LYS A 88 7.72 2.95 -3.95
C LYS A 88 7.50 1.44 -4.03
N LEU A 89 8.42 0.68 -3.41
CA LEU A 89 8.39 -0.78 -3.40
C LEU A 89 7.89 -1.25 -2.04
N ASN A 90 6.71 -1.87 -2.00
CA ASN A 90 6.09 -2.30 -0.75
C ASN A 90 6.46 -3.75 -0.46
N CYS A 91 6.98 -4.00 0.73
CA CYS A 91 7.29 -5.32 1.27
C CYS A 91 6.53 -5.51 2.59
N VAL A 92 5.59 -6.44 2.63
CA VAL A 92 4.97 -6.86 3.90
C VAL A 92 5.88 -7.88 4.56
N VAL A 93 6.39 -7.58 5.76
CA VAL A 93 7.34 -8.44 6.47
C VAL A 93 6.60 -9.40 7.39
N ILE A 94 6.81 -10.70 7.19
CA ILE A 94 6.17 -11.79 7.95
C ILE A 94 7.25 -12.65 8.58
N ARG A 95 7.23 -12.76 9.91
CA ARG A 95 8.18 -13.55 10.68
C ARG A 95 8.18 -15.03 10.27
N GLY A 96 9.37 -15.58 10.05
CA GLY A 96 9.57 -16.95 9.60
C GLY A 96 9.18 -17.22 8.15
N VAL A 97 8.91 -16.16 7.37
CA VAL A 97 8.59 -16.26 5.94
C VAL A 97 9.57 -15.49 5.08
N ASN A 98 9.65 -14.15 5.23
CA ASN A 98 10.54 -13.28 4.46
C ASN A 98 11.35 -12.29 5.33
N ASP A 99 11.28 -12.40 6.62
CA ASP A 99 12.06 -11.57 7.55
C ASP A 99 13.57 -11.68 7.34
N SER A 100 14.07 -12.85 6.98
CA SER A 100 15.48 -13.05 6.59
C SER A 100 15.88 -12.36 5.29
N SER A 101 14.94 -11.99 4.44
CA SER A 101 15.17 -11.34 3.14
C SER A 101 15.16 -9.80 3.21
N VAL A 102 14.87 -9.22 4.36
CA VAL A 102 14.70 -7.76 4.54
C VAL A 102 15.97 -6.99 4.16
N VAL A 103 17.12 -7.45 4.64
CA VAL A 103 18.41 -6.79 4.39
C VAL A 103 18.81 -6.89 2.92
N ASP A 104 18.61 -8.04 2.29
CA ASP A 104 18.94 -8.26 0.88
C ASP A 104 18.06 -7.39 -0.04
N LEU A 105 16.77 -7.26 0.30
CA LEU A 105 15.88 -6.38 -0.43
C LEU A 105 16.27 -4.91 -0.30
N ALA A 106 16.64 -4.46 0.91
CA ALA A 106 17.13 -3.13 1.17
C ALA A 106 18.42 -2.85 0.39
N ARG A 107 19.38 -3.79 0.44
CA ARG A 107 20.68 -3.69 -0.26
C ARG A 107 20.53 -3.66 -1.78
N HIS A 108 19.57 -4.39 -2.33
CA HIS A 108 19.33 -4.43 -3.78
C HIS A 108 18.95 -3.05 -4.36
N PHE A 109 18.22 -2.25 -3.58
CA PHE A 109 17.78 -0.92 -3.99
C PHE A 109 18.61 0.23 -3.39
N LEU A 110 19.68 -0.08 -2.65
CA LEU A 110 20.66 0.93 -2.21
C LEU A 110 21.29 1.62 -3.43
N GLY A 111 21.43 2.95 -3.37
CA GLY A 111 21.97 3.74 -4.47
C GLY A 111 21.00 3.96 -5.63
N THR A 112 19.76 3.49 -5.52
CA THR A 112 18.68 3.80 -6.48
C THR A 112 17.79 4.93 -5.96
N PRO A 113 17.05 5.64 -6.83
CA PRO A 113 16.08 6.65 -6.39
C PRO A 113 14.83 6.03 -5.73
N HIS A 114 14.71 4.72 -5.72
CA HIS A 114 13.52 4.02 -5.23
C HIS A 114 13.49 3.93 -3.71
N THR A 115 12.29 3.88 -3.14
CA THR A 115 12.10 3.69 -1.70
C THR A 115 11.48 2.34 -1.43
N VAL A 116 12.21 1.43 -0.78
CA VAL A 116 11.63 0.20 -0.24
C VAL A 116 10.87 0.55 1.03
N ARG A 117 9.59 0.17 1.09
CA ARG A 117 8.73 0.38 2.25
C ARG A 117 8.40 -0.95 2.91
N PHE A 118 8.99 -1.21 4.04
CA PHE A 118 8.71 -2.36 4.88
C PHE A 118 7.45 -2.11 5.71
N ILE A 119 6.52 -3.03 5.69
CA ILE A 119 5.18 -2.89 6.29
C ILE A 119 4.99 -4.02 7.30
N GLU A 120 4.66 -3.69 8.53
CA GLU A 120 4.28 -4.68 9.53
C GLU A 120 3.07 -5.49 9.07
N TYR A 121 3.13 -6.82 9.22
CA TYR A 121 2.05 -7.72 8.82
C TYR A 121 0.79 -7.48 9.64
N MET A 122 -0.31 -7.20 8.95
CA MET A 122 -1.59 -6.79 9.54
C MET A 122 -2.67 -7.87 9.38
N ASP A 123 -3.64 -7.85 10.29
CA ASP A 123 -4.83 -8.68 10.29
C ASP A 123 -5.94 -8.14 9.37
N VAL A 124 -5.60 -7.77 8.14
CA VAL A 124 -6.56 -7.26 7.15
C VAL A 124 -7.35 -8.42 6.54
N GLY A 125 -8.68 -8.29 6.49
CA GLY A 125 -9.56 -9.36 6.03
C GLY A 125 -9.62 -10.54 7.01
N ASN A 126 -10.02 -11.71 6.51
CA ASN A 126 -10.23 -12.91 7.33
C ASN A 126 -9.42 -14.12 6.80
N ILE A 127 -8.97 -14.07 5.55
CA ILE A 127 -8.37 -15.22 4.83
C ILE A 127 -6.91 -15.44 5.22
N ASN A 128 -6.19 -14.40 5.62
CA ASN A 128 -4.74 -14.41 5.81
C ASN A 128 -4.26 -15.20 7.04
N ARG A 129 -5.15 -15.71 7.88
CA ARG A 129 -4.85 -16.47 9.11
C ARG A 129 -3.81 -15.79 10.01
N TRP A 130 -3.85 -14.47 10.06
CA TRP A 130 -2.92 -13.64 10.80
C TRP A 130 -2.83 -14.04 12.28
N SER A 131 -1.61 -14.05 12.81
CA SER A 131 -1.30 -14.23 14.23
C SER A 131 -0.29 -13.16 14.69
N PRO A 132 -0.36 -12.69 15.95
CA PRO A 132 0.58 -11.71 16.49
C PRO A 132 2.05 -12.15 16.42
N ASP A 133 2.33 -13.45 16.54
CA ASP A 133 3.69 -14.01 16.50
C ASP A 133 4.34 -13.86 15.10
N GLN A 134 3.56 -13.60 14.07
CA GLN A 134 4.05 -13.37 12.71
C GLN A 134 4.48 -11.93 12.46
N ILE A 135 4.29 -11.05 13.44
CA ILE A 135 4.71 -9.65 13.30
C ILE A 135 6.22 -9.55 13.50
N VAL A 136 6.89 -8.85 12.59
CA VAL A 136 8.24 -8.31 12.80
C VAL A 136 8.05 -6.84 13.11
N PRO A 137 8.33 -6.39 14.34
CA PRO A 137 8.19 -4.98 14.72
C PRO A 137 9.05 -4.07 13.87
N ALA A 138 8.57 -2.88 13.57
CA ALA A 138 9.29 -1.90 12.76
C ALA A 138 10.70 -1.60 13.30
N ASP A 139 10.85 -1.49 14.61
CA ASP A 139 12.15 -1.21 15.23
C ASP A 139 13.13 -2.39 15.05
N GLU A 140 12.64 -3.64 14.97
CA GLU A 140 13.45 -4.82 14.62
C GLU A 140 13.88 -4.79 13.15
N ILE A 141 12.96 -4.44 12.23
CA ILE A 141 13.27 -4.28 10.80
C ILE A 141 14.37 -3.22 10.61
N ILE A 142 14.21 -2.08 11.28
CA ILE A 142 15.21 -1.00 11.23
C ILE A 142 16.55 -1.49 11.76
N ALA A 143 16.59 -2.17 12.91
CA ALA A 143 17.82 -2.66 13.51
C ALA A 143 18.55 -3.70 12.61
N MET A 144 17.81 -4.57 11.91
CA MET A 144 18.41 -5.52 10.96
C MET A 144 19.10 -4.82 9.79
N ILE A 145 18.49 -3.75 9.26
CA ILE A 145 19.07 -3.00 8.14
C ILE A 145 20.21 -2.13 8.62
N ASP A 146 20.04 -1.42 9.74
CA ASP A 146 21.02 -0.50 10.33
C ASP A 146 22.34 -1.20 10.70
N ALA A 147 22.27 -2.45 11.13
CA ALA A 147 23.46 -3.27 11.45
C ALA A 147 24.37 -3.52 10.23
N GLU A 148 23.83 -3.48 9.01
CA GLU A 148 24.55 -3.74 7.76
C GLU A 148 24.74 -2.48 6.92
N MET A 149 23.83 -1.53 7.04
CA MET A 149 23.75 -0.29 6.27
C MET A 149 23.21 0.80 7.17
N GLU A 150 24.13 1.60 7.74
CA GLU A 150 23.80 2.64 8.73
C GLU A 150 22.69 3.59 8.25
N LEU A 151 21.71 3.83 9.12
CA LEU A 151 20.50 4.57 8.82
C LEU A 151 20.37 5.84 9.67
N THR A 152 19.99 6.94 9.03
CA THR A 152 19.62 8.19 9.73
C THR A 152 18.13 8.48 9.51
N PRO A 153 17.35 8.77 10.57
CA PRO A 153 15.94 9.12 10.43
C PRO A 153 15.76 10.43 9.65
N VAL A 154 14.73 10.46 8.80
CA VAL A 154 14.33 11.63 8.00
C VAL A 154 13.02 12.19 8.56
N ALA A 155 12.94 13.50 8.70
CA ALA A 155 11.71 14.16 9.14
C ALA A 155 10.57 13.92 8.10
N PRO A 156 9.32 13.80 8.56
CA PRO A 156 8.18 13.67 7.64
C PRO A 156 8.01 14.94 6.80
N ASP A 157 7.69 14.78 5.52
CA ASP A 157 7.45 15.90 4.60
C ASP A 157 6.08 16.56 4.85
N ARG A 158 5.13 15.80 5.40
CA ARG A 158 3.77 16.27 5.68
C ARG A 158 3.15 15.55 6.88
N SER A 159 2.19 16.19 7.52
CA SER A 159 1.32 15.52 8.49
C SER A 159 0.55 14.36 7.83
N GLY A 160 0.34 13.26 8.56
CA GLY A 160 -0.36 12.08 8.04
C GLY A 160 0.50 11.17 7.15
N GLU A 161 1.80 11.41 7.04
CA GLU A 161 2.70 10.46 6.38
C GLU A 161 2.74 9.14 7.14
N VAL A 162 2.44 8.03 6.45
CA VAL A 162 2.28 6.73 7.11
C VAL A 162 3.60 5.98 7.31
N ALA A 163 4.63 6.29 6.51
CA ALA A 163 5.93 5.66 6.58
C ALA A 163 6.92 6.55 7.33
N ARG A 164 7.57 6.00 8.36
CA ARG A 164 8.77 6.60 8.93
C ARG A 164 9.91 6.38 7.95
N ARG A 165 10.60 7.45 7.53
CA ARG A 165 11.68 7.38 6.54
C ARG A 165 13.04 7.38 7.19
N TYR A 166 13.97 6.67 6.56
CA TYR A 166 15.37 6.59 6.95
C TYR A 166 16.23 6.67 5.71
N ARG A 167 17.31 7.43 5.78
CA ARG A 167 18.30 7.58 4.71
C ARG A 167 19.53 6.77 5.06
N TYR A 168 20.15 6.16 4.06
CA TYR A 168 21.45 5.52 4.21
C TYR A 168 22.55 6.57 4.41
N VAL A 169 23.45 6.35 5.40
CA VAL A 169 24.54 7.30 5.72
C VAL A 169 25.61 7.26 4.65
N ASP A 170 26.01 6.07 4.24
CA ASP A 170 27.12 5.84 3.29
C ASP A 170 26.64 5.63 1.85
N GLY A 171 25.44 6.06 1.51
CA GLY A 171 24.86 5.83 0.18
C GLY A 171 23.72 6.76 -0.15
N GLU A 172 23.29 6.68 -1.42
CA GLU A 172 22.05 7.34 -1.84
C GLU A 172 20.86 6.42 -1.64
N GLY A 173 19.70 7.01 -1.36
CA GLY A 173 18.44 6.31 -1.24
C GLY A 173 17.85 6.34 0.16
N GLU A 174 16.61 5.89 0.24
CA GLU A 174 15.82 5.88 1.47
C GLU A 174 15.04 4.58 1.60
N ILE A 175 14.81 4.16 2.83
CA ILE A 175 13.78 3.17 3.18
C ILE A 175 12.64 3.85 3.93
N GLY A 176 11.47 3.23 3.87
CA GLY A 176 10.33 3.59 4.71
C GLY A 176 9.89 2.41 5.57
N VAL A 177 9.39 2.67 6.77
CA VAL A 177 8.80 1.62 7.61
C VAL A 177 7.40 2.04 8.04
N ILE A 178 6.41 1.18 7.82
CA ILE A 178 5.01 1.44 8.14
C ILE A 178 4.61 0.63 9.37
N THR A 179 4.44 1.34 10.49
CA THR A 179 4.17 0.80 11.82
C THR A 179 2.67 0.55 12.05
N SER A 180 2.07 -0.30 11.23
CA SER A 180 0.61 -0.51 11.21
C SER A 180 0.06 -1.19 12.46
N VAL A 181 0.92 -1.87 13.22
CA VAL A 181 0.55 -2.69 14.38
C VAL A 181 1.18 -2.17 15.66
N THR A 182 2.49 -1.95 15.67
CA THR A 182 3.21 -1.57 16.91
C THR A 182 3.03 -0.10 17.29
N ARG A 183 2.87 0.79 16.29
CA ARG A 183 2.62 2.23 16.49
C ARG A 183 1.55 2.70 15.50
N PRO A 184 0.28 2.33 15.72
CA PRO A 184 -0.81 2.66 14.81
C PRO A 184 -1.02 4.17 14.71
N PHE A 185 -1.47 4.62 13.54
CA PHE A 185 -1.66 6.03 13.17
C PHE A 185 -3.12 6.33 12.77
N CYS A 186 -4.09 5.72 13.46
CA CYS A 186 -5.52 5.90 13.18
C CYS A 186 -5.96 7.35 13.36
N HIS A 187 -5.36 8.07 14.31
CA HIS A 187 -5.70 9.45 14.63
C HIS A 187 -5.47 10.39 13.42
N ASP A 188 -4.36 10.19 12.70
CA ASP A 188 -3.98 11.04 11.56
C ASP A 188 -4.37 10.43 10.20
N CYS A 189 -5.22 9.40 10.20
CA CYS A 189 -5.61 8.71 8.97
C CYS A 189 -6.68 9.49 8.19
N ASP A 190 -6.33 9.98 7.01
CA ASP A 190 -7.14 10.76 6.08
C ASP A 190 -7.65 9.96 4.87
N ARG A 191 -7.62 8.62 4.93
CA ARG A 191 -7.86 7.74 3.79
C ARG A 191 -9.28 7.20 3.75
N MET A 192 -9.97 7.44 2.65
CA MET A 192 -11.21 6.76 2.25
C MET A 192 -10.91 5.81 1.09
N ARG A 193 -11.61 4.70 1.02
CA ARG A 193 -11.47 3.70 -0.05
C ARG A 193 -12.80 3.45 -0.71
N MET A 194 -12.78 3.21 -2.00
CA MET A 194 -13.95 2.77 -2.74
C MET A 194 -13.70 1.39 -3.33
N GLY A 195 -14.56 0.44 -3.00
CA GLY A 195 -14.56 -0.88 -3.61
C GLY A 195 -15.08 -0.85 -5.05
N PRO A 196 -14.80 -1.90 -5.85
CA PRO A 196 -15.29 -2.00 -7.23
C PRO A 196 -16.83 -2.14 -7.31
N ASP A 197 -17.47 -2.46 -6.21
CA ASP A 197 -18.92 -2.54 -6.04
C ASP A 197 -19.57 -1.18 -5.72
N GLY A 198 -18.76 -0.13 -5.56
CA GLY A 198 -19.22 1.22 -5.22
C GLY A 198 -19.49 1.43 -3.72
N GLN A 199 -19.00 0.54 -2.87
CA GLN A 199 -19.03 0.74 -1.42
C GLN A 199 -17.84 1.61 -0.98
N LEU A 200 -18.07 2.59 -0.12
CA LEU A 200 -17.05 3.45 0.49
C LEU A 200 -16.71 2.96 1.89
N TYR A 201 -15.42 2.93 2.18
CA TYR A 201 -14.90 2.49 3.48
C TYR A 201 -13.97 3.56 4.05
N THR A 202 -14.19 3.93 5.30
CA THR A 202 -13.38 4.92 6.05
C THR A 202 -12.20 4.28 6.78
N CYS A 203 -12.16 2.93 6.86
CA CYS A 203 -11.09 2.17 7.50
C CYS A 203 -10.69 0.95 6.65
N LEU A 204 -9.42 0.58 6.66
CA LEU A 204 -8.92 -0.65 6.04
C LEU A 204 -9.49 -1.93 6.71
N PHE A 205 -9.88 -1.83 7.96
CA PHE A 205 -10.43 -2.94 8.76
C PHE A 205 -11.94 -2.88 8.89
N ALA A 206 -12.62 -2.08 8.05
CA ALA A 206 -14.06 -1.95 8.10
C ALA A 206 -14.77 -3.28 7.86
N SER A 207 -15.90 -3.48 8.54
CA SER A 207 -16.81 -4.60 8.33
C SER A 207 -17.98 -4.25 7.40
N HIS A 208 -18.27 -2.96 7.24
CA HIS A 208 -19.37 -2.43 6.44
C HIS A 208 -18.89 -1.22 5.64
N GLY A 209 -19.48 -1.02 4.47
CA GLY A 209 -19.27 0.16 3.63
C GLY A 209 -20.52 1.05 3.59
N HIS A 210 -20.35 2.22 2.99
CA HIS A 210 -21.43 3.15 2.66
C HIS A 210 -21.72 3.07 1.16
N ASP A 211 -22.96 2.85 0.76
CA ASP A 211 -23.34 2.57 -0.62
C ASP A 211 -23.44 3.85 -1.49
N LEU A 212 -22.29 4.25 -2.08
CA LEU A 212 -22.22 5.35 -3.04
C LEU A 212 -23.02 5.04 -4.31
N ARG A 213 -23.02 3.78 -4.74
CA ARG A 213 -23.76 3.37 -5.96
C ARG A 213 -25.25 3.57 -5.81
N ALA A 214 -25.83 3.37 -4.61
CA ALA A 214 -27.22 3.63 -4.33
C ALA A 214 -27.56 5.12 -4.47
N GLN A 215 -26.69 6.01 -3.97
CA GLN A 215 -26.85 7.46 -4.09
C GLN A 215 -26.86 7.89 -5.58
N LEU A 216 -25.89 7.40 -6.35
CA LEU A 216 -25.80 7.69 -7.78
C LEU A 216 -27.02 7.17 -8.56
N LYS A 217 -27.52 5.98 -8.24
CA LYS A 217 -28.73 5.42 -8.87
C LYS A 217 -30.00 6.18 -8.49
N ALA A 218 -30.06 6.76 -7.32
CA ALA A 218 -31.15 7.62 -6.89
C ALA A 218 -31.14 9.00 -7.57
N GLY A 219 -30.10 9.30 -8.37
CA GLY A 219 -29.95 10.57 -9.07
C GLY A 219 -29.45 11.71 -8.20
N ALA A 220 -28.73 11.39 -7.13
CA ALA A 220 -28.13 12.43 -6.26
C ALA A 220 -27.24 13.36 -7.06
N SER A 221 -27.41 14.67 -6.87
CA SER A 221 -26.57 15.71 -7.44
C SER A 221 -25.18 15.75 -6.79
N ASP A 222 -24.23 16.42 -7.45
CA ASP A 222 -22.87 16.55 -6.90
C ASP A 222 -22.84 17.22 -5.51
N ASP A 223 -23.74 18.20 -5.28
CA ASP A 223 -23.83 18.85 -3.97
C ASP A 223 -24.41 17.92 -2.91
N GLU A 224 -25.43 17.14 -3.22
CA GLU A 224 -25.98 16.12 -2.30
C GLU A 224 -24.92 15.06 -2.00
N LEU A 225 -24.17 14.58 -2.99
CA LEU A 225 -23.06 13.65 -2.79
C LEU A 225 -21.96 14.24 -1.91
N ARG A 226 -21.61 15.51 -2.12
CA ARG A 226 -20.62 16.22 -1.29
C ARG A 226 -21.06 16.32 0.17
N VAL A 227 -22.31 16.67 0.42
CA VAL A 227 -22.89 16.74 1.78
C VAL A 227 -22.91 15.35 2.42
N TRP A 228 -23.34 14.34 1.68
CA TRP A 228 -23.39 12.96 2.15
C TRP A 228 -21.99 12.42 2.49
N LEU A 229 -20.99 12.59 1.62
CA LEU A 229 -19.60 12.21 1.87
C LEU A 229 -19.03 12.92 3.10
N ALA A 230 -19.29 14.21 3.23
CA ALA A 230 -18.85 14.98 4.38
C ALA A 230 -19.51 14.50 5.69
N SER A 231 -20.77 14.07 5.65
CA SER A 231 -21.46 13.50 6.81
C SER A 231 -20.83 12.18 7.28
N ILE A 232 -20.48 11.29 6.33
CA ILE A 232 -19.75 10.03 6.63
C ILE A 232 -18.42 10.34 7.30
N TRP A 233 -17.65 11.28 6.72
CA TRP A 233 -16.32 11.62 7.22
C TRP A 233 -16.37 12.23 8.62
N ARG A 234 -17.30 13.13 8.89
CA ARG A 234 -17.49 13.76 10.21
C ARG A 234 -17.94 12.77 11.29
N ALA A 235 -18.74 11.77 10.90
CA ALA A 235 -19.21 10.72 11.82
C ALA A 235 -18.18 9.62 12.06
N ARG A 236 -17.04 9.65 11.36
CA ARG A 236 -16.00 8.62 11.45
C ARG A 236 -15.41 8.54 12.85
N SER A 237 -15.40 7.32 13.39
CA SER A 237 -14.78 6.98 14.68
C SER A 237 -13.83 5.78 14.59
N ASP A 238 -13.44 5.39 13.38
CA ASP A 238 -12.59 4.20 13.14
C ASP A 238 -11.20 4.34 13.77
N ARG A 239 -10.89 3.46 14.73
CA ARG A 239 -9.60 3.39 15.42
C ARG A 239 -9.14 1.93 15.59
N TYR A 240 -9.52 1.06 14.67
CA TYR A 240 -9.29 -0.38 14.80
C TYR A 240 -7.85 -0.74 15.16
N SER A 241 -6.84 -0.17 14.49
CA SER A 241 -5.44 -0.52 14.74
C SER A 241 -4.98 -0.14 16.15
N GLU A 242 -5.51 0.94 16.73
CA GLU A 242 -5.25 1.36 18.11
C GLU A 242 -5.99 0.47 19.11
N GLU A 243 -7.21 0.03 18.77
CA GLU A 243 -8.07 -0.77 19.63
C GLU A 243 -7.85 -2.29 19.46
N ARG A 244 -7.01 -2.71 18.51
CA ARG A 244 -6.78 -4.12 18.15
C ARG A 244 -6.55 -5.02 19.35
N ALA A 245 -5.74 -4.60 20.31
CA ALA A 245 -5.42 -5.38 21.51
C ALA A 245 -6.65 -5.61 22.41
N LEU A 246 -7.59 -4.68 22.41
CA LEU A 246 -8.86 -4.79 23.16
C LEU A 246 -9.86 -5.69 22.41
N LEU A 247 -9.92 -5.54 21.08
CA LEU A 247 -10.84 -6.27 20.20
C LEU A 247 -10.46 -7.76 20.04
N SER A 248 -9.16 -8.09 20.16
CA SER A 248 -8.66 -9.46 20.03
C SER A 248 -9.18 -10.42 21.10
N LYS A 249 -9.70 -9.91 22.22
CA LYS A 249 -10.33 -10.69 23.30
C LYS A 249 -11.81 -11.01 23.05
N GLY A 250 -12.42 -10.40 22.02
CA GLY A 250 -13.82 -10.60 21.65
C GLY A 250 -14.00 -11.48 20.41
N LYS A 251 -15.26 -11.69 19.97
CA LYS A 251 -15.56 -12.32 18.68
C LYS A 251 -14.93 -11.47 17.55
N ARG A 252 -14.06 -12.08 16.72
CA ARG A 252 -13.53 -11.44 15.51
C ARG A 252 -14.71 -10.99 14.65
N SER A 253 -14.90 -9.68 14.48
CA SER A 253 -15.87 -9.15 13.53
C SER A 253 -15.45 -9.55 12.11
N HIS A 254 -16.42 -9.87 11.27
CA HIS A 254 -16.17 -10.11 9.86
C HIS A 254 -15.65 -8.83 9.23
N LYS A 255 -14.42 -8.86 8.67
CA LYS A 255 -13.80 -7.74 7.98
C LYS A 255 -13.97 -7.89 6.47
N VAL A 256 -14.02 -6.78 5.77
CA VAL A 256 -13.97 -6.81 4.30
C VAL A 256 -12.57 -7.24 3.87
N GLU A 257 -12.50 -8.10 2.88
CA GLU A 257 -11.23 -8.59 2.36
C GLU A 257 -10.45 -7.48 1.64
N MET A 258 -9.13 -7.46 1.83
CA MET A 258 -8.24 -6.42 1.33
C MET A 258 -8.35 -6.21 -0.19
N PHE A 259 -8.47 -7.30 -0.96
CA PHE A 259 -8.61 -7.23 -2.41
C PHE A 259 -9.91 -6.57 -2.90
N ARG A 260 -10.90 -6.39 -2.02
CA ARG A 260 -12.15 -5.67 -2.33
C ARG A 260 -12.06 -4.16 -2.09
N ILE A 261 -11.12 -3.73 -1.27
CA ILE A 261 -11.01 -2.33 -0.84
C ILE A 261 -9.69 -1.68 -1.24
N GLY A 262 -8.98 -2.27 -2.20
CA GLY A 262 -7.80 -1.68 -2.79
C GLY A 262 -6.62 -1.62 -1.83
N GLY A 263 -6.20 -2.76 -1.33
CA GLY A 263 -5.03 -2.92 -0.50
C GLY A 263 -3.76 -3.11 -1.28
#